data_932333747d7cac68f009ffaaee67ac8b
#
_entry.id   932333747d7cac68f009ffaaee67ac8b
#
_cell.length_a   1.000
_cell.length_b   1.000
_cell.length_c   1.000
_cell.angle_alpha   90.00
_cell.angle_beta   90.00
_cell.angle_gamma   90.00
#
_symmetry.space_group_name_H-M   'P 1'
#
loop_
_entity.id
_entity.type
_entity.pdbx_description
1 polymer ?
#
loop_
_entity_poly.entity_id
_entity_poly.type
_entity_poly.pdbx_seq_one_letter_code
_entity_poly.pdbx_strand_id
1 'polypeptide(L)'
;MTDMRDACYARVMDTFPTSSAEWQTRVDLAACYQLCALYGWDDGIYTHISATVPGEPGHYLINPFGMRFDEVKASNLVKVDSDGNPVGPMRAPVNASGFRLHAAVHKARPDAACVMHLHNLAGIAVGMQEAGLQPLSPYALRFYGELAYHDYEGIAMTPDEQARLVHDLGNRPAMLLRNHGSLTIGRTVAEAFVLMETLDRACDVQLRAQAAGVPLRQPPQMMCETAHAQLVGDGSPEGVLEWPSLLRRLDAASPRYRT
;
A
#
# COMPACT_ATOMS: atom_id res chain seq x y z
N MET A 1 -15.95 -24.67 -23.82
CA MET A 1 -14.73 -23.88 -24.00
C MET A 1 -14.13 -23.66 -22.60
N THR A 2 -13.20 -24.53 -22.21
CA THR A 2 -12.45 -24.41 -20.98
C THR A 2 -11.62 -23.11 -21.11
N ASP A 3 -11.78 -22.19 -20.19
CA ASP A 3 -11.19 -20.86 -20.26
C ASP A 3 -9.65 -21.02 -20.34
N MET A 4 -9.03 -20.42 -21.32
CA MET A 4 -7.55 -20.40 -21.45
C MET A 4 -6.86 -19.89 -20.18
N ARG A 5 -7.61 -19.21 -19.31
CA ARG A 5 -7.17 -18.76 -18.00
C ARG A 5 -6.94 -19.93 -17.03
N ASP A 6 -7.84 -20.93 -17.03
CA ASP A 6 -7.72 -22.11 -16.16
C ASP A 6 -6.52 -22.98 -16.54
N ALA A 7 -6.22 -23.10 -17.84
CA ALA A 7 -5.07 -23.85 -18.31
C ALA A 7 -3.72 -23.16 -18.03
N CYS A 8 -3.68 -21.82 -18.10
CA CYS A 8 -2.50 -21.04 -17.71
C CYS A 8 -2.27 -21.11 -16.20
N TYR A 9 -3.33 -21.00 -15.41
CA TYR A 9 -3.31 -21.12 -13.96
C TYR A 9 -2.78 -22.49 -13.49
N ALA A 10 -3.32 -23.57 -14.06
CA ALA A 10 -2.87 -24.93 -13.75
C ALA A 10 -1.38 -25.13 -14.07
N ARG A 11 -0.90 -24.62 -15.21
CA ARG A 11 0.49 -24.78 -15.65
C ARG A 11 1.48 -23.99 -14.76
N VAL A 12 1.07 -22.86 -14.20
CA VAL A 12 1.90 -22.07 -13.28
C VAL A 12 1.94 -22.74 -11.90
N MET A 13 0.82 -23.31 -11.43
CA MET A 13 0.77 -24.04 -10.16
C MET A 13 1.63 -25.31 -10.16
N ASP A 14 1.84 -25.96 -11.31
CA ASP A 14 2.76 -27.10 -11.44
C ASP A 14 4.24 -26.69 -11.29
N THR A 15 4.57 -25.42 -11.57
CA THR A 15 5.93 -24.89 -11.47
C THR A 15 6.23 -24.21 -10.11
N PHE A 16 5.20 -23.76 -9.41
CA PHE A 16 5.32 -23.15 -8.09
C PHE A 16 4.50 -23.94 -7.08
N PRO A 17 5.12 -24.70 -6.17
CA PRO A 17 4.42 -25.40 -5.10
C PRO A 17 3.91 -24.38 -4.07
N THR A 18 2.83 -23.73 -4.37
CA THR A 18 2.20 -22.72 -3.54
C THR A 18 0.70 -23.00 -3.43
N SER A 19 0.07 -22.60 -2.33
CA SER A 19 -1.38 -22.75 -2.19
C SER A 19 -2.13 -21.83 -3.16
N SER A 20 -3.36 -22.18 -3.50
CA SER A 20 -4.22 -21.33 -4.33
C SER A 20 -4.44 -19.94 -3.68
N ALA A 21 -4.50 -19.89 -2.35
CA ALA A 21 -4.64 -18.64 -1.59
C ALA A 21 -3.38 -17.77 -1.67
N GLU A 22 -2.18 -18.35 -1.52
CA GLU A 22 -0.92 -17.63 -1.73
C GLU A 22 -0.82 -17.11 -3.16
N TRP A 23 -1.18 -17.96 -4.16
CA TRP A 23 -1.12 -17.52 -5.55
C TRP A 23 -2.03 -16.33 -5.82
N GLN A 24 -3.26 -16.34 -5.28
CA GLN A 24 -4.15 -15.20 -5.42
C GLN A 24 -3.56 -13.94 -4.77
N THR A 25 -2.96 -14.06 -3.58
CA THR A 25 -2.27 -12.94 -2.93
C THR A 25 -1.11 -12.42 -3.79
N ARG A 26 -0.35 -13.31 -4.45
CA ARG A 26 0.70 -12.93 -5.40
C ARG A 26 0.15 -12.17 -6.59
N VAL A 27 -0.95 -12.61 -7.16
CA VAL A 27 -1.61 -11.92 -8.29
C VAL A 27 -2.10 -10.53 -7.85
N ASP A 28 -2.76 -10.42 -6.70
CA ASP A 28 -3.26 -9.15 -6.22
C ASP A 28 -2.11 -8.18 -5.87
N LEU A 29 -1.05 -8.68 -5.23
CA LEU A 29 0.12 -7.87 -4.90
C LEU A 29 0.87 -7.39 -6.16
N ALA A 30 1.05 -8.26 -7.16
CA ALA A 30 1.65 -7.88 -8.43
C ALA A 30 0.78 -6.87 -9.20
N ALA A 31 -0.55 -7.03 -9.15
CA ALA A 31 -1.48 -6.04 -9.69
C ALA A 31 -1.33 -4.68 -9.00
N CYS A 32 -1.20 -4.68 -7.67
CA CYS A 32 -0.99 -3.47 -6.88
C CYS A 32 0.27 -2.72 -7.33
N TYR A 33 1.40 -3.42 -7.49
CA TYR A 33 2.64 -2.83 -8.00
C TYR A 33 2.45 -2.22 -9.39
N GLN A 34 1.87 -2.96 -10.33
CA GLN A 34 1.68 -2.46 -11.69
C GLN A 34 0.64 -1.33 -11.78
N LEU A 35 -0.37 -1.33 -10.91
CA LEU A 35 -1.27 -0.19 -10.75
C LEU A 35 -0.53 1.05 -10.23
N CYS A 36 0.35 0.90 -9.24
CA CYS A 36 1.18 2.02 -8.78
C CYS A 36 2.03 2.61 -9.91
N ALA A 37 2.65 1.77 -10.75
CA ALA A 37 3.38 2.23 -11.93
C ALA A 37 2.45 2.94 -12.94
N LEU A 38 1.24 2.40 -13.17
CA LEU A 38 0.25 3.01 -14.06
C LEU A 38 -0.22 4.40 -13.56
N TYR A 39 -0.22 4.60 -12.23
CA TYR A 39 -0.58 5.88 -11.61
C TYR A 39 0.62 6.84 -11.47
N GLY A 40 1.85 6.39 -11.77
CA GLY A 40 3.07 7.19 -11.62
C GLY A 40 3.49 7.37 -10.17
N TRP A 41 3.22 6.38 -9.32
CA TRP A 41 3.61 6.39 -7.90
C TRP A 41 4.87 5.58 -7.60
N ASP A 42 5.48 4.99 -8.62
CA ASP A 42 6.74 4.28 -8.50
C ASP A 42 7.93 5.26 -8.40
N ASP A 43 8.96 4.86 -7.67
CA ASP A 43 10.21 5.60 -7.50
C ASP A 43 11.38 4.74 -7.97
N GLY A 44 11.47 4.50 -9.28
CA GLY A 44 12.49 3.66 -9.89
C GLY A 44 12.46 2.23 -9.33
N ILE A 45 13.50 1.89 -8.54
CA ILE A 45 13.62 0.58 -7.87
C ILE A 45 13.33 0.66 -6.36
N TYR A 46 13.01 1.84 -5.89
CA TYR A 46 12.76 2.11 -4.47
C TYR A 46 11.27 1.97 -4.15
N THR A 47 10.97 2.09 -2.86
CA THR A 47 9.65 1.81 -2.28
C THR A 47 9.22 0.34 -2.41
N HIS A 48 8.22 -0.05 -1.68
CA HIS A 48 7.85 -1.46 -1.56
C HIS A 48 6.44 -1.62 -1.02
N ILE A 49 5.85 -2.74 -1.39
CA ILE A 49 4.54 -3.16 -0.91
C ILE A 49 4.70 -4.61 -0.47
N SER A 50 4.20 -4.96 0.70
CA SER A 50 4.24 -6.34 1.18
C SER A 50 2.87 -6.85 1.54
N ALA A 51 2.69 -8.18 1.45
CA ALA A 51 1.48 -8.85 1.89
C ALA A 51 1.83 -10.10 2.71
N THR A 52 1.01 -10.42 3.71
CA THR A 52 1.13 -11.67 4.47
C THR A 52 0.82 -12.87 3.59
N VAL A 53 1.48 -14.00 3.85
CA VAL A 53 1.18 -15.27 3.16
C VAL A 53 0.02 -15.96 3.87
N PRO A 54 -1.12 -16.22 3.20
CA PRO A 54 -2.25 -16.88 3.83
C PRO A 54 -1.90 -18.26 4.37
N GLY A 55 -2.20 -18.51 5.65
CA GLY A 55 -1.93 -19.79 6.32
C GLY A 55 -0.49 -20.01 6.75
N GLU A 56 0.42 -19.04 6.51
CA GLU A 56 1.82 -19.11 6.92
C GLU A 56 2.21 -17.88 7.76
N PRO A 57 1.89 -17.86 9.08
CA PRO A 57 2.25 -16.74 9.95
C PRO A 57 3.75 -16.45 9.92
N GLY A 58 4.13 -15.19 9.86
CA GLY A 58 5.52 -14.75 9.82
C GLY A 58 6.18 -14.85 8.44
N HIS A 59 5.42 -15.18 7.40
CA HIS A 59 5.88 -15.11 6.01
C HIS A 59 5.18 -14.01 5.25
N TYR A 60 5.94 -13.35 4.37
CA TYR A 60 5.48 -12.19 3.61
C TYR A 60 5.92 -12.28 2.15
N LEU A 61 5.15 -11.66 1.27
CA LEU A 61 5.50 -11.45 -0.14
C LEU A 61 5.93 -10.01 -0.34
N ILE A 62 6.99 -9.80 -1.12
CA ILE A 62 7.53 -8.48 -1.46
C ILE A 62 8.20 -8.51 -2.83
N ASN A 63 8.39 -7.36 -3.47
CA ASN A 63 9.09 -7.25 -4.75
C ASN A 63 10.59 -7.59 -4.63
N PRO A 64 11.20 -8.16 -5.68
CA PRO A 64 12.64 -8.23 -5.80
C PRO A 64 13.25 -6.83 -5.82
N PHE A 65 14.30 -6.59 -5.04
CA PHE A 65 15.04 -5.32 -5.09
C PHE A 65 15.80 -5.19 -6.42
N GLY A 66 15.69 -4.05 -7.05
CA GLY A 66 16.27 -3.78 -8.36
C GLY A 66 15.29 -3.92 -9.52
N MET A 67 14.06 -4.42 -9.27
CA MET A 67 12.97 -4.39 -10.24
C MET A 67 12.10 -3.16 -10.07
N ARG A 68 11.68 -2.57 -11.19
CA ARG A 68 10.65 -1.52 -11.19
C ARG A 68 9.28 -2.15 -11.00
N PHE A 69 8.32 -1.36 -10.58
CA PHE A 69 6.97 -1.83 -10.27
C PHE A 69 6.24 -2.44 -11.48
N ASP A 70 6.47 -1.92 -12.69
CA ASP A 70 5.90 -2.46 -13.94
C ASP A 70 6.50 -3.82 -14.37
N GLU A 71 7.61 -4.25 -13.76
CA GLU A 71 8.24 -5.54 -13.99
C GLU A 71 7.78 -6.62 -13.00
N VAL A 72 7.08 -6.24 -11.92
CA VAL A 72 6.63 -7.16 -10.88
C VAL A 72 5.49 -8.03 -11.39
N LYS A 73 5.62 -9.36 -11.17
CA LYS A 73 4.65 -10.39 -11.53
C LYS A 73 4.41 -11.31 -10.35
N ALA A 74 3.30 -12.04 -10.37
CA ALA A 74 2.98 -13.01 -9.32
C ALA A 74 4.11 -14.03 -9.09
N SER A 75 4.75 -14.51 -10.17
CA SER A 75 5.81 -15.52 -10.12
C SER A 75 7.15 -14.98 -9.62
N ASN A 76 7.44 -13.69 -9.74
CA ASN A 76 8.74 -13.15 -9.33
C ASN A 76 8.73 -12.49 -7.95
N LEU A 77 7.57 -12.40 -7.28
CA LEU A 77 7.51 -11.95 -5.89
C LEU A 77 8.31 -12.89 -4.97
N VAL A 78 9.08 -12.29 -4.08
CA VAL A 78 9.92 -13.03 -3.11
C VAL A 78 9.11 -13.31 -1.86
N LYS A 79 9.06 -14.59 -1.41
CA LYS A 79 8.57 -14.94 -0.08
C LYS A 79 9.73 -14.80 0.90
N VAL A 80 9.50 -14.06 1.99
CA VAL A 80 10.49 -13.82 3.04
C VAL A 80 9.94 -14.18 4.41
N ASP A 81 10.82 -14.50 5.34
CA ASP A 81 10.51 -14.61 6.77
C ASP A 81 10.43 -13.23 7.47
N SER A 82 10.19 -13.22 8.77
CA SER A 82 10.11 -11.98 9.58
C SER A 82 11.40 -11.18 9.63
N ASP A 83 12.54 -11.79 9.31
CA ASP A 83 13.85 -11.14 9.28
C ASP A 83 14.22 -10.64 7.87
N GLY A 84 13.37 -10.91 6.88
CA GLY A 84 13.55 -10.53 5.48
C GLY A 84 14.40 -11.52 4.68
N ASN A 85 14.64 -12.73 5.19
CA ASN A 85 15.39 -13.75 4.47
C ASN A 85 14.47 -14.46 3.46
N PRO A 86 14.87 -14.65 2.20
CA PRO A 86 14.10 -15.40 1.23
C PRO A 86 13.92 -16.88 1.63
N VAL A 87 12.67 -17.33 1.76
CA VAL A 87 12.31 -18.71 2.16
C VAL A 87 11.61 -19.51 1.05
N GLY A 88 11.17 -18.85 -0.02
CA GLY A 88 10.51 -19.48 -1.17
C GLY A 88 11.51 -19.94 -2.25
N PRO A 89 11.00 -20.42 -3.38
CA PRO A 89 11.83 -20.82 -4.53
C PRO A 89 12.53 -19.61 -5.19
N MET A 90 11.90 -18.42 -5.17
CA MET A 90 12.50 -17.19 -5.67
C MET A 90 13.51 -16.66 -4.64
N ARG A 91 14.79 -16.59 -5.04
CA ARG A 91 15.93 -16.20 -4.21
C ARG A 91 16.52 -14.85 -4.64
N ALA A 92 15.68 -13.89 -4.99
CA ALA A 92 16.14 -12.55 -5.30
C ALA A 92 16.41 -11.73 -4.03
N PRO A 93 17.31 -10.76 -4.07
CA PRO A 93 17.52 -9.83 -2.95
C PRO A 93 16.26 -8.99 -2.71
N VAL A 94 16.01 -8.63 -1.46
CA VAL A 94 14.98 -7.67 -1.06
C VAL A 94 15.63 -6.44 -0.44
N ASN A 95 14.94 -5.30 -0.45
CA ASN A 95 15.40 -4.10 0.24
C ASN A 95 15.29 -4.31 1.77
N ALA A 96 16.40 -4.69 2.40
CA ALA A 96 16.42 -5.00 3.83
C ALA A 96 16.04 -3.81 4.71
N SER A 97 16.42 -2.58 4.33
CA SER A 97 16.04 -1.36 5.06
C SER A 97 14.52 -1.14 5.01
N GLY A 98 13.97 -1.20 3.79
CA GLY A 98 12.55 -1.04 3.58
C GLY A 98 11.72 -2.16 4.23
N PHE A 99 12.16 -3.41 4.13
CA PHE A 99 11.43 -4.52 4.73
C PHE A 99 11.32 -4.42 6.27
N ARG A 100 12.30 -3.81 6.95
CA ARG A 100 12.25 -3.59 8.40
C ARG A 100 11.03 -2.75 8.82
N LEU A 101 10.68 -1.73 8.05
CA LEU A 101 9.45 -0.95 8.27
C LEU A 101 8.21 -1.86 8.18
N HIS A 102 8.12 -2.64 7.10
CA HIS A 102 6.99 -3.55 6.88
C HIS A 102 6.89 -4.61 7.97
N ALA A 103 7.99 -5.25 8.32
CA ALA A 103 8.03 -6.27 9.37
C ALA A 103 7.57 -5.71 10.72
N ALA A 104 7.98 -4.48 11.07
CA ALA A 104 7.54 -3.82 12.30
C ALA A 104 6.03 -3.59 12.32
N VAL A 105 5.47 -3.10 11.21
CA VAL A 105 4.03 -2.86 11.05
C VAL A 105 3.24 -4.17 11.09
N HIS A 106 3.60 -5.16 10.28
CA HIS A 106 2.93 -6.47 10.26
C HIS A 106 2.94 -7.17 11.64
N LYS A 107 4.05 -7.05 12.36
CA LYS A 107 4.18 -7.63 13.72
C LYS A 107 3.26 -6.94 14.72
N ALA A 108 3.14 -5.63 14.65
CA ALA A 108 2.34 -4.83 15.57
C ALA A 108 0.84 -4.82 15.23
N ARG A 109 0.50 -5.04 13.96
CA ARG A 109 -0.86 -4.93 13.40
C ARG A 109 -1.26 -6.24 12.71
N PRO A 110 -1.82 -7.21 13.44
CA PRO A 110 -2.27 -8.49 12.86
C PRO A 110 -3.35 -8.33 11.78
N ASP A 111 -4.06 -7.22 11.78
CA ASP A 111 -5.04 -6.82 10.76
C ASP A 111 -4.40 -6.25 9.48
N ALA A 112 -3.12 -5.89 9.49
CA ALA A 112 -2.39 -5.44 8.32
C ALA A 112 -1.97 -6.61 7.43
N ALA A 113 -2.88 -7.15 6.63
CA ALA A 113 -2.53 -8.18 5.66
C ALA A 113 -1.72 -7.61 4.48
N CYS A 114 -1.84 -6.32 4.19
CA CYS A 114 -1.00 -5.61 3.23
C CYS A 114 -0.48 -4.30 3.82
N VAL A 115 0.77 -3.99 3.57
CA VAL A 115 1.43 -2.73 3.92
C VAL A 115 2.00 -2.11 2.64
N MET A 116 1.62 -0.87 2.35
CA MET A 116 2.15 -0.09 1.23
C MET A 116 2.96 1.09 1.77
N HIS A 117 4.19 1.25 1.27
CA HIS A 117 5.00 2.44 1.49
C HIS A 117 5.45 2.99 0.14
N LEU A 118 5.07 4.24 -0.14
CA LEU A 118 5.33 4.91 -1.41
C LEU A 118 5.94 6.30 -1.19
N HIS A 119 6.75 6.74 -2.15
CA HIS A 119 7.28 8.10 -2.24
C HIS A 119 6.40 8.97 -3.17
N ASN A 120 5.08 8.87 -3.07
CA ASN A 120 4.16 9.66 -3.87
C ASN A 120 4.31 11.16 -3.57
N LEU A 121 4.52 11.96 -4.61
CA LEU A 121 4.93 13.36 -4.49
C LEU A 121 3.92 14.22 -3.71
N ALA A 122 2.63 13.98 -3.91
CA ALA A 122 1.59 14.71 -3.18
C ALA A 122 1.63 14.41 -1.68
N GLY A 123 1.81 13.14 -1.30
CA GLY A 123 1.95 12.72 0.10
C GLY A 123 3.19 13.34 0.76
N ILE A 124 4.34 13.31 0.07
CA ILE A 124 5.57 13.94 0.55
C ILE A 124 5.33 15.44 0.79
N ALA A 125 4.77 16.14 -0.20
CA ALA A 125 4.61 17.59 -0.14
C ALA A 125 3.61 18.03 0.97
N VAL A 126 2.55 17.27 1.22
CA VAL A 126 1.64 17.53 2.35
C VAL A 126 2.27 17.12 3.68
N GLY A 127 3.03 16.02 3.70
CA GLY A 127 3.78 15.57 4.88
C GLY A 127 4.80 16.58 5.39
N MET A 128 5.35 17.44 4.50
CA MET A 128 6.25 18.53 4.87
C MET A 128 5.55 19.71 5.54
N GLN A 129 4.23 19.84 5.40
CA GLN A 129 3.48 20.96 5.96
C GLN A 129 3.24 20.75 7.45
N GLU A 130 3.49 21.77 8.28
CA GLU A 130 3.22 21.72 9.72
C GLU A 130 1.77 21.31 10.04
N ALA A 131 0.82 21.87 9.29
CA ALA A 131 -0.59 21.55 9.45
C ALA A 131 -0.99 20.14 8.93
N GLY A 132 -0.12 19.51 8.12
CA GLY A 132 -0.41 18.24 7.48
C GLY A 132 -1.63 18.29 6.55
N LEU A 133 -2.34 17.16 6.45
CA LEU A 133 -3.55 17.04 5.65
C LEU A 133 -4.72 17.75 6.32
N GLN A 134 -5.33 18.69 5.59
CA GLN A 134 -6.47 19.48 6.06
C GLN A 134 -7.80 18.90 5.54
N PRO A 135 -8.92 19.06 6.23
CA PRO A 135 -10.23 18.52 5.86
C PRO A 135 -10.88 19.33 4.72
N LEU A 136 -10.21 19.39 3.57
CA LEU A 136 -10.60 20.25 2.42
C LEU A 136 -11.40 19.50 1.35
N SER A 137 -11.48 18.18 1.41
CA SER A 137 -12.14 17.38 0.38
C SER A 137 -12.74 16.10 0.97
N PRO A 138 -13.69 15.44 0.28
CA PRO A 138 -14.20 14.13 0.71
C PRO A 138 -13.07 13.10 0.88
N TYR A 139 -12.04 13.15 0.05
CA TYR A 139 -10.86 12.29 0.18
C TYR A 139 -10.14 12.52 1.52
N ALA A 140 -9.92 13.77 1.91
CA ALA A 140 -9.28 14.09 3.18
C ALA A 140 -10.16 13.75 4.38
N LEU A 141 -11.49 13.89 4.24
CA LEU A 141 -12.46 13.54 5.29
C LEU A 141 -12.51 12.03 5.58
N ARG A 142 -12.09 11.16 4.64
CA ARG A 142 -11.90 9.73 4.90
C ARG A 142 -10.89 9.49 6.03
N PHE A 143 -9.91 10.35 6.19
CA PHE A 143 -8.84 10.25 7.18
C PHE A 143 -9.01 11.23 8.36
N TYR A 144 -10.16 11.85 8.50
CA TYR A 144 -10.39 12.83 9.56
C TYR A 144 -10.25 12.21 10.95
N GLY A 145 -9.24 12.64 11.71
CA GLY A 145 -8.90 12.05 13.01
C GLY A 145 -8.17 10.70 12.96
N GLU A 146 -8.01 10.09 11.77
CA GLU A 146 -7.44 8.76 11.57
C GLU A 146 -6.17 8.73 10.70
N LEU A 147 -5.55 9.87 10.43
CA LEU A 147 -4.24 9.95 9.78
C LEU A 147 -3.15 10.06 10.83
N ALA A 148 -2.17 9.17 10.77
CA ALA A 148 -0.97 9.24 11.58
C ALA A 148 0.12 10.09 10.91
N TYR A 149 1.07 10.55 11.72
CA TYR A 149 2.28 11.23 11.27
C TYR A 149 3.47 10.64 12.00
N HIS A 150 4.59 10.50 11.30
CA HIS A 150 5.86 10.11 11.90
C HIS A 150 6.96 11.05 11.41
N ASP A 151 7.75 11.59 12.34
CA ASP A 151 8.81 12.53 12.02
C ASP A 151 9.97 11.83 11.30
N TYR A 152 10.69 12.57 10.46
CA TYR A 152 11.80 12.03 9.69
C TYR A 152 13.03 11.82 10.56
N GLU A 153 13.46 10.56 10.68
CA GLU A 153 14.62 10.18 11.48
C GLU A 153 15.81 9.70 10.61
N GLY A 154 15.68 9.77 9.29
CA GLY A 154 16.71 9.33 8.34
C GLY A 154 16.24 8.20 7.43
N ILE A 155 17.19 7.59 6.71
CA ILE A 155 16.88 6.51 5.73
C ILE A 155 17.02 5.12 6.36
N ALA A 156 17.95 4.97 7.32
CA ALA A 156 18.22 3.69 7.97
C ALA A 156 17.33 3.50 9.19
N MET A 157 16.32 2.65 9.05
CA MET A 157 15.40 2.36 10.14
C MET A 157 16.07 1.54 11.26
N THR A 158 16.25 2.18 12.41
CA THR A 158 16.77 1.54 13.63
C THR A 158 15.66 0.80 14.38
N PRO A 159 15.96 -0.16 15.28
CA PRO A 159 14.95 -0.80 16.12
C PRO A 159 14.13 0.18 16.98
N ASP A 160 14.77 1.25 17.48
CA ASP A 160 14.10 2.27 18.28
C ASP A 160 13.15 3.11 17.43
N GLU A 161 13.52 3.45 16.19
CA GLU A 161 12.66 4.13 15.23
C GLU A 161 11.45 3.26 14.85
N GLN A 162 11.66 1.95 14.63
CA GLN A 162 10.54 1.02 14.37
C GLN A 162 9.50 1.07 15.50
N ALA A 163 9.95 1.09 16.75
CA ALA A 163 9.04 1.16 17.89
C ALA A 163 8.26 2.48 17.94
N ARG A 164 8.91 3.61 17.61
CA ARG A 164 8.24 4.92 17.54
C ARG A 164 7.26 4.98 16.38
N LEU A 165 7.65 4.51 15.18
CA LEU A 165 6.77 4.47 14.02
C LEU A 165 5.50 3.66 14.30
N VAL A 166 5.64 2.49 14.90
CA VAL A 166 4.50 1.64 15.28
C VAL A 166 3.63 2.34 16.32
N HIS A 167 4.24 3.00 17.31
CA HIS A 167 3.52 3.78 18.31
C HIS A 167 2.72 4.92 17.65
N ASP A 168 3.33 5.67 16.74
CA ASP A 168 2.71 6.80 16.05
C ASP A 168 1.59 6.35 15.11
N LEU A 169 1.78 5.22 14.43
CA LEU A 169 0.73 4.62 13.59
C LEU A 169 -0.49 4.22 14.42
N GLY A 170 -0.27 3.59 15.56
CA GLY A 170 -1.35 3.10 16.43
C GLY A 170 -2.33 2.22 15.66
N ASN A 171 -3.62 2.50 15.81
CA ASN A 171 -4.70 1.77 15.11
C ASN A 171 -5.13 2.43 13.78
N ARG A 172 -4.42 3.44 13.31
CA ARG A 172 -4.81 4.19 12.12
C ARG A 172 -4.49 3.41 10.84
N PRO A 173 -5.30 3.59 9.78
CA PRO A 173 -5.11 2.88 8.51
C PRO A 173 -4.05 3.50 7.62
N ALA A 174 -3.64 4.73 7.88
CA ALA A 174 -2.71 5.48 7.05
C ALA A 174 -1.80 6.39 7.87
N MET A 175 -0.63 6.69 7.32
CA MET A 175 0.36 7.58 7.92
C MET A 175 1.06 8.39 6.83
N LEU A 176 1.31 9.67 7.09
CA LEU A 176 2.30 10.45 6.36
C LEU A 176 3.62 10.42 7.14
N LEU A 177 4.64 9.87 6.50
CA LEU A 177 6.02 9.96 6.95
C LEU A 177 6.53 11.34 6.54
N ARG A 178 6.75 12.22 7.51
CA ARG A 178 7.15 13.61 7.24
C ARG A 178 8.43 13.66 6.42
N ASN A 179 8.45 14.48 5.38
CA ASN A 179 9.60 14.65 4.48
C ASN A 179 10.05 13.37 3.76
N HIS A 180 9.22 12.30 3.73
CA HIS A 180 9.64 11.00 3.22
C HIS A 180 8.61 10.38 2.26
N GLY A 181 7.39 10.12 2.70
CA GLY A 181 6.40 9.43 1.89
C GLY A 181 5.10 9.13 2.60
N SER A 182 4.36 8.19 2.06
CA SER A 182 3.09 7.73 2.62
C SER A 182 3.13 6.24 2.96
N LEU A 183 2.35 5.86 3.96
CA LEU A 183 2.14 4.47 4.34
C LEU A 183 0.63 4.23 4.49
N THR A 184 0.15 3.12 3.93
CA THR A 184 -1.20 2.61 4.20
C THR A 184 -1.15 1.13 4.53
N ILE A 185 -2.12 0.70 5.33
CA ILE A 185 -2.31 -0.70 5.67
C ILE A 185 -3.72 -1.13 5.31
N GLY A 186 -3.88 -2.40 4.98
CA GLY A 186 -5.19 -2.96 4.65
C GLY A 186 -5.31 -4.42 5.09
N ARG A 187 -6.53 -4.83 5.36
CA ARG A 187 -6.90 -6.25 5.61
C ARG A 187 -6.84 -7.07 4.32
N THR A 188 -6.71 -6.38 3.19
CA THR A 188 -6.48 -6.93 1.86
C THR A 188 -5.55 -6.02 1.07
N VAL A 189 -4.96 -6.52 -0.02
CA VAL A 189 -4.20 -5.70 -0.97
C VAL A 189 -5.08 -4.61 -1.58
N ALA A 190 -6.33 -4.94 -1.89
CA ALA A 190 -7.32 -4.01 -2.42
C ALA A 190 -7.57 -2.83 -1.48
N GLU A 191 -7.78 -3.10 -0.19
CA GLU A 191 -8.02 -2.06 0.81
C GLU A 191 -6.80 -1.14 0.96
N ALA A 192 -5.60 -1.70 1.08
CA ALA A 192 -4.38 -0.90 1.18
C ALA A 192 -4.20 0.03 -0.04
N PHE A 193 -4.48 -0.47 -1.25
CA PHE A 193 -4.39 0.30 -2.49
C PHE A 193 -5.43 1.43 -2.55
N VAL A 194 -6.69 1.16 -2.24
CA VAL A 194 -7.77 2.17 -2.28
C VAL A 194 -7.53 3.26 -1.23
N LEU A 195 -7.03 2.89 -0.06
CA LEU A 195 -6.62 3.87 0.96
C LEU A 195 -5.47 4.74 0.46
N MET A 196 -4.46 4.16 -0.22
CA MET A 196 -3.36 4.94 -0.80
C MET A 196 -3.84 5.87 -1.92
N GLU A 197 -4.71 5.39 -2.81
CA GLU A 197 -5.32 6.22 -3.86
C GLU A 197 -6.10 7.39 -3.26
N THR A 198 -6.88 7.12 -2.21
CA THR A 198 -7.66 8.16 -1.52
C THR A 198 -6.76 9.17 -0.83
N LEU A 199 -5.67 8.72 -0.18
CA LEU A 199 -4.70 9.60 0.49
C LEU A 199 -3.95 10.49 -0.52
N ASP A 200 -3.48 9.89 -1.63
CA ASP A 200 -2.79 10.65 -2.68
C ASP A 200 -3.69 11.73 -3.28
N ARG A 201 -4.96 11.38 -3.61
CA ARG A 201 -5.96 12.34 -4.09
C ARG A 201 -6.25 13.44 -3.07
N ALA A 202 -6.32 13.11 -1.79
CA ALA A 202 -6.53 14.10 -0.72
C ALA A 202 -5.39 15.12 -0.69
N CYS A 203 -4.16 14.63 -0.77
CA CYS A 203 -2.96 15.47 -0.80
C CYS A 203 -2.89 16.32 -2.08
N ASP A 204 -3.14 15.74 -3.26
CA ASP A 204 -3.11 16.46 -4.54
C ASP A 204 -4.17 17.59 -4.59
N VAL A 205 -5.39 17.31 -4.12
CA VAL A 205 -6.45 18.33 -4.04
C VAL A 205 -6.03 19.47 -3.11
N GLN A 206 -5.45 19.18 -1.95
CA GLN A 206 -4.95 20.20 -1.02
C GLN A 206 -3.90 21.09 -1.68
N LEU A 207 -2.90 20.49 -2.32
CA LEU A 207 -1.82 21.24 -2.98
C LEU A 207 -2.35 22.15 -4.10
N ARG A 208 -3.26 21.64 -4.94
CA ARG A 208 -3.89 22.43 -6.00
C ARG A 208 -4.72 23.59 -5.45
N ALA A 209 -5.46 23.36 -4.37
CA ALA A 209 -6.23 24.40 -3.72
C ALA A 209 -5.32 25.49 -3.12
N GLN A 210 -4.25 25.09 -2.44
CA GLN A 210 -3.28 26.01 -1.84
C GLN A 210 -2.50 26.81 -2.88
N ALA A 211 -2.21 26.24 -4.05
CA ALA A 211 -1.51 26.91 -5.14
C ALA A 211 -2.25 28.14 -5.70
N ALA A 212 -3.57 28.22 -5.49
CA ALA A 212 -4.36 29.37 -5.88
C ALA A 212 -4.07 30.64 -5.04
N GLY A 213 -3.42 30.50 -3.87
CA GLY A 213 -3.05 31.64 -3.01
C GLY A 213 -4.24 32.40 -2.41
N VAL A 214 -5.42 31.79 -2.38
CA VAL A 214 -6.65 32.37 -1.82
C VAL A 214 -7.04 31.67 -0.53
N PRO A 215 -7.80 32.32 0.37
CA PRO A 215 -8.32 31.68 1.56
C PRO A 215 -9.15 30.44 1.22
N LEU A 216 -8.90 29.32 1.90
CA LEU A 216 -9.62 28.08 1.70
C LEU A 216 -10.75 27.95 2.71
N ARG A 217 -11.91 27.49 2.25
CA ARG A 217 -13.05 27.22 3.11
C ARG A 217 -13.01 25.78 3.59
N GLN A 218 -12.98 25.61 4.91
CA GLN A 218 -13.10 24.30 5.55
C GLN A 218 -14.55 24.05 6.00
N PRO A 219 -15.04 22.81 5.95
CA PRO A 219 -16.31 22.43 6.55
C PRO A 219 -16.26 22.63 8.08
N PRO A 220 -17.40 22.89 8.75
CA PRO A 220 -17.46 22.86 10.22
C PRO A 220 -17.09 21.48 10.76
N GLN A 221 -16.49 21.44 11.96
CA GLN A 221 -16.03 20.19 12.60
C GLN A 221 -17.10 19.10 12.60
N MET A 222 -18.33 19.42 13.01
CA MET A 222 -19.44 18.46 13.03
C MET A 222 -19.70 17.83 11.64
N MET A 223 -19.53 18.60 10.55
CA MET A 223 -19.67 18.07 9.18
C MET A 223 -18.50 17.17 8.79
N CYS A 224 -17.29 17.49 9.28
CA CYS A 224 -16.14 16.61 9.07
C CYS A 224 -16.34 15.25 9.74
N GLU A 225 -16.78 15.26 11.01
CA GLU A 225 -17.09 14.04 11.78
C GLU A 225 -18.21 13.23 11.14
N THR A 226 -19.27 13.89 10.71
CA THR A 226 -20.41 13.23 10.02
C THR A 226 -19.96 12.59 8.71
N ALA A 227 -19.21 13.33 7.89
CA ALA A 227 -18.74 12.82 6.60
C ALA A 227 -17.73 11.68 6.77
N HIS A 228 -16.84 11.77 7.76
CA HIS A 228 -15.93 10.69 8.10
C HIS A 228 -16.69 9.41 8.46
N ALA A 229 -17.65 9.48 9.37
CA ALA A 229 -18.47 8.33 9.76
C ALA A 229 -19.22 7.70 8.58
N GLN A 230 -19.70 8.51 7.63
CA GLN A 230 -20.34 8.03 6.42
C GLN A 230 -19.38 7.35 5.44
N LEU A 231 -18.14 7.85 5.34
CA LEU A 231 -17.11 7.33 4.44
C LEU A 231 -16.50 6.02 4.96
N VAL A 232 -16.29 5.91 6.27
CA VAL A 232 -15.81 4.66 6.91
C VAL A 232 -16.90 3.58 6.92
N GLY A 233 -18.16 3.99 6.96
CA GLY A 233 -19.31 3.09 6.90
C GLY A 233 -19.39 2.12 8.09
N ASP A 234 -19.69 0.86 7.81
CA ASP A 234 -19.83 -0.20 8.81
C ASP A 234 -18.50 -0.88 9.19
N GLY A 235 -17.36 -0.36 8.70
CA GLY A 235 -16.04 -0.93 8.93
C GLY A 235 -15.72 -2.15 8.06
N SER A 236 -16.52 -2.44 7.03
CA SER A 236 -16.16 -3.43 6.00
C SER A 236 -14.90 -3.02 5.25
N PRO A 237 -14.05 -3.97 4.78
CA PRO A 237 -12.86 -3.64 4.00
C PRO A 237 -13.20 -2.82 2.76
N GLU A 238 -12.48 -1.72 2.56
CA GLU A 238 -12.58 -0.95 1.32
C GLU A 238 -11.99 -1.73 0.14
N GLY A 239 -12.33 -1.33 -1.08
CA GLY A 239 -11.79 -1.94 -2.30
C GLY A 239 -12.57 -3.12 -2.86
N VAL A 240 -13.60 -3.62 -2.17
CA VAL A 240 -14.38 -4.78 -2.65
C VAL A 240 -15.01 -4.53 -4.03
N LEU A 241 -15.52 -3.32 -4.27
CA LEU A 241 -16.13 -2.93 -5.55
C LEU A 241 -15.12 -2.31 -6.51
N GLU A 242 -14.15 -1.57 -5.97
CA GLU A 242 -13.12 -0.85 -6.74
C GLU A 242 -12.11 -1.80 -7.37
N TRP A 243 -11.64 -2.81 -6.62
CA TRP A 243 -10.57 -3.69 -7.04
C TRP A 243 -10.85 -4.42 -8.35
N PRO A 244 -12.01 -5.06 -8.56
CA PRO A 244 -12.35 -5.65 -9.85
C PRO A 244 -12.34 -4.64 -11.02
N SER A 245 -12.68 -3.38 -10.75
CA SER A 245 -12.63 -2.31 -11.76
C SER A 245 -11.20 -1.92 -12.11
N LEU A 246 -10.33 -1.80 -11.10
CA LEU A 246 -8.91 -1.54 -11.26
C LEU A 246 -8.21 -2.67 -12.01
N LEU A 247 -8.53 -3.93 -11.70
CA LEU A 247 -8.00 -5.08 -12.41
C LEU A 247 -8.41 -5.08 -13.90
N ARG A 248 -9.65 -4.75 -14.23
CA ARG A 248 -10.08 -4.62 -15.64
C ARG A 248 -9.30 -3.52 -16.37
N ARG A 249 -9.02 -2.40 -15.70
CA ARG A 249 -8.19 -1.32 -16.26
C ARG A 249 -6.76 -1.81 -16.51
N LEU A 250 -6.18 -2.53 -15.56
CA LEU A 250 -4.83 -3.06 -15.68
C LEU A 250 -4.77 -4.17 -16.74
N ASP A 251 -5.74 -5.08 -16.82
CA ASP A 251 -5.84 -6.12 -17.84
C ASP A 251 -5.87 -5.54 -19.25
N ALA A 252 -6.54 -4.40 -19.44
CA ALA A 252 -6.58 -3.69 -20.71
C ALA A 252 -5.22 -3.07 -21.10
N ALA A 253 -4.40 -2.69 -20.11
CA ALA A 253 -3.07 -2.12 -20.32
C ALA A 253 -2.01 -3.23 -20.45
N SER A 254 -1.97 -4.16 -19.52
CA SER A 254 -1.03 -5.29 -19.50
C SER A 254 -1.47 -6.37 -18.50
N PRO A 255 -1.87 -7.58 -18.94
CA PRO A 255 -2.25 -8.66 -18.05
C PRO A 255 -1.04 -9.44 -17.46
N ARG A 256 0.19 -8.97 -17.67
CA ARG A 256 1.44 -9.71 -17.34
C ARG A 256 1.63 -9.94 -15.85
N TYR A 257 0.99 -9.15 -14.99
CA TYR A 257 1.09 -9.31 -13.52
C TYR A 257 0.59 -10.68 -13.03
N ARG A 258 -0.28 -11.35 -13.80
CA ARG A 258 -0.87 -12.65 -13.43
C ARG A 258 0.06 -13.87 -13.61
N THR A 259 1.21 -13.66 -14.28
CA THR A 259 2.14 -14.77 -14.62
C THR A 259 3.26 -14.95 -13.62
#